data_97b1252a52d678eeac5fc396adbbe98b
#
_entry.id   97b1252a52d678eeac5fc396adbbe98b
#
_cell.length_a   1.000
_cell.length_b   1.000
_cell.length_c   1.000
_cell.angle_alpha   90.00
_cell.angle_beta   90.00
_cell.angle_gamma   90.00
#
_symmetry.space_group_name_H-M   'P 1'
#
loop_
_entity.id
_entity.type
_entity.pdbx_description
1 polymer ?
#
loop_
_entity_poly.entity_id
_entity_poly.type
_entity_poly.pdbx_seq_one_letter_code
_entity_poly.pdbx_strand_id
1 'polypeptide(L)'
;MKSNWNYPTTMWVGKDRIKDLSNACKTLNINKPLLVTDNGLAKSQIVIDVLNNLKENGILVELYSNVVGNPTGTNVTEGADYYNKNSCDGVIAFGGGSGLDVGKAIAFMSGQTLPIWDFEDVGDNWTKANSEKIAPIIAVPTTAGTGSETGRASVILNEETGVKNIIFHPKFLPSIVILDPVLTVGLPPKITAATGMDALAHNLEAYCAPGYHPMADGIALEGMRIINDWLLEAVNNGSNVEARQNMLTAASMGSTAFQKGLGAIHSLSHPVNALNNIHHGLSNAIFMP
;
A
#
# COMPACT_ATOMS: atom_id res chain seq x y z
N MET A 1 -19.30 5.34 25.79
CA MET A 1 -18.14 4.83 25.03
C MET A 1 -17.67 5.96 24.11
N LYS A 2 -16.38 6.36 24.16
CA LYS A 2 -15.82 7.42 23.28
C LYS A 2 -14.93 6.76 22.24
N SER A 3 -15.09 7.12 20.95
CA SER A 3 -14.33 6.55 19.85
C SER A 3 -14.19 7.56 18.71
N ASN A 4 -13.03 7.59 18.05
CA ASN A 4 -12.77 8.41 16.86
C ASN A 4 -12.55 7.48 15.67
N TRP A 5 -13.29 7.72 14.60
CA TRP A 5 -13.22 6.90 13.39
C TRP A 5 -12.69 7.71 12.21
N ASN A 6 -11.75 7.11 11.44
CA ASN A 6 -11.19 7.71 10.23
C ASN A 6 -11.44 6.77 9.04
N TYR A 7 -12.03 7.29 7.97
CA TYR A 7 -12.39 6.53 6.79
C TYR A 7 -11.56 6.92 5.57
N PRO A 8 -11.48 6.01 4.59
CA PRO A 8 -10.51 6.16 3.53
C PRO A 8 -10.82 7.32 2.58
N THR A 9 -9.94 7.47 1.67
CA THR A 9 -9.74 8.50 0.70
C THR A 9 -10.64 8.36 -0.54
N THR A 10 -10.43 9.21 -1.55
CA THR A 10 -11.05 9.11 -2.87
C THR A 10 -10.53 7.89 -3.62
N MET A 11 -11.41 6.99 -4.00
CA MET A 11 -11.05 5.76 -4.71
C MET A 11 -11.67 5.73 -6.11
N TRP A 12 -10.84 5.55 -7.13
CA TRP A 12 -11.25 5.37 -8.52
C TRP A 12 -11.14 3.89 -8.88
N VAL A 13 -12.27 3.23 -8.98
CA VAL A 13 -12.36 1.77 -9.07
C VAL A 13 -12.87 1.34 -10.45
N GLY A 14 -12.24 0.31 -11.03
CA GLY A 14 -12.72 -0.35 -12.24
C GLY A 14 -11.63 -0.65 -13.26
N LYS A 15 -12.03 -1.43 -14.26
CA LYS A 15 -11.16 -1.82 -15.37
C LYS A 15 -10.67 -0.60 -16.15
N ASP A 16 -9.40 -0.61 -16.50
CA ASP A 16 -8.72 0.44 -17.27
C ASP A 16 -8.65 1.83 -16.59
N ARG A 17 -8.92 1.91 -15.27
CA ARG A 17 -8.83 3.16 -14.50
C ARG A 17 -7.41 3.71 -14.42
N ILE A 18 -6.39 2.89 -14.66
CA ILE A 18 -5.00 3.35 -14.75
C ILE A 18 -4.79 4.42 -15.83
N LYS A 19 -5.61 4.42 -16.87
CA LYS A 19 -5.58 5.43 -17.93
C LYS A 19 -5.94 6.84 -17.44
N ASP A 20 -6.63 6.93 -16.29
CA ASP A 20 -6.99 8.20 -15.65
C ASP A 20 -5.90 8.75 -14.73
N LEU A 21 -4.74 8.10 -14.65
CA LEU A 21 -3.66 8.51 -13.73
C LEU A 21 -3.19 9.95 -13.97
N SER A 22 -3.12 10.39 -15.23
CA SER A 22 -2.80 11.78 -15.57
C SER A 22 -3.85 12.78 -15.06
N ASN A 23 -5.14 12.37 -15.04
CA ASN A 23 -6.22 13.17 -14.46
C ASN A 23 -6.10 13.23 -12.93
N ALA A 24 -5.66 12.14 -12.29
CA ALA A 24 -5.40 12.13 -10.85
C ALA A 24 -4.26 13.11 -10.49
N CYS A 25 -3.18 13.12 -11.27
CA CYS A 25 -2.11 14.11 -11.11
C CYS A 25 -2.65 15.54 -11.24
N LYS A 26 -3.43 15.82 -12.27
CA LYS A 26 -4.03 17.15 -12.48
C LYS A 26 -4.97 17.57 -11.35
N THR A 27 -5.76 16.64 -10.83
CA THR A 27 -6.68 16.89 -9.69
C THR A 27 -5.92 17.30 -8.43
N LEU A 28 -4.71 16.77 -8.22
CA LEU A 28 -3.86 17.08 -7.07
C LEU A 28 -2.82 18.17 -7.38
N ASN A 29 -2.86 18.81 -8.56
CA ASN A 29 -1.88 19.78 -9.04
C ASN A 29 -0.45 19.24 -9.07
N ILE A 30 -0.29 17.94 -9.37
CA ILE A 30 1.00 17.30 -9.54
C ILE A 30 1.42 17.39 -11.00
N ASN A 31 2.54 18.04 -11.27
CA ASN A 31 3.09 18.24 -12.61
C ASN A 31 4.33 17.37 -12.87
N LYS A 32 5.08 17.09 -11.81
CA LYS A 32 6.31 16.27 -11.86
C LYS A 32 6.33 15.21 -10.75
N PRO A 33 5.50 14.16 -10.86
CA PRO A 33 5.47 13.11 -9.87
C PRO A 33 6.73 12.24 -9.91
N LEU A 34 7.12 11.70 -8.74
CA LEU A 34 8.00 10.54 -8.63
C LEU A 34 7.15 9.26 -8.64
N LEU A 35 7.26 8.43 -9.68
CA LEU A 35 6.70 7.08 -9.69
C LEU A 35 7.66 6.15 -8.95
N VAL A 36 7.18 5.55 -7.85
CA VAL A 36 7.95 4.67 -6.99
C VAL A 36 7.45 3.24 -7.15
N THR A 37 8.34 2.32 -7.51
CA THR A 37 8.02 0.90 -7.72
C THR A 37 9.24 0.00 -7.47
N ASP A 38 9.09 -1.33 -7.51
CA ASP A 38 10.22 -2.24 -7.45
C ASP A 38 10.91 -2.43 -8.82
N ASN A 39 12.16 -2.91 -8.80
CA ASN A 39 12.98 -3.07 -10.00
C ASN A 39 12.41 -4.09 -11.01
N GLY A 40 11.67 -5.10 -10.54
CA GLY A 40 11.03 -6.08 -11.41
C GLY A 40 9.86 -5.45 -12.17
N LEU A 41 9.00 -4.77 -11.44
CA LEU A 41 7.81 -4.12 -12.00
C LEU A 41 8.19 -2.93 -12.90
N ALA A 42 9.25 -2.20 -12.57
CA ALA A 42 9.76 -1.07 -13.37
C ALA A 42 10.08 -1.45 -14.82
N LYS A 43 10.46 -2.72 -15.08
CA LYS A 43 10.79 -3.26 -16.40
C LYS A 43 9.58 -3.87 -17.13
N SER A 44 8.45 -3.94 -16.47
CA SER A 44 7.21 -4.51 -17.03
C SER A 44 6.55 -3.58 -18.04
N GLN A 45 5.80 -4.18 -18.97
CA GLN A 45 5.02 -3.41 -19.94
C GLN A 45 4.01 -2.48 -19.25
N ILE A 46 3.48 -2.89 -18.10
CA ILE A 46 2.52 -2.09 -17.31
C ILE A 46 3.13 -0.72 -16.92
N VAL A 47 4.35 -0.71 -16.39
CA VAL A 47 5.01 0.55 -15.97
C VAL A 47 5.43 1.36 -17.20
N ILE A 48 5.93 0.71 -18.27
CA ILE A 48 6.27 1.40 -19.52
C ILE A 48 5.05 2.14 -20.08
N ASP A 49 3.90 1.46 -20.15
CA ASP A 49 2.65 2.05 -20.65
C ASP A 49 2.18 3.22 -19.77
N VAL A 50 2.29 3.09 -18.45
CA VAL A 50 1.97 4.16 -17.49
C VAL A 50 2.87 5.38 -17.70
N LEU A 51 4.18 5.19 -17.81
CA LEU A 51 5.13 6.29 -18.05
C LEU A 51 4.85 7.00 -19.38
N ASN A 52 4.53 6.25 -20.44
CA ASN A 52 4.18 6.80 -21.74
C ASN A 52 2.87 7.60 -21.66
N ASN A 53 1.83 7.04 -21.04
CA ASN A 53 0.55 7.73 -20.84
C ASN A 53 0.72 9.07 -20.09
N LEU A 54 1.50 9.08 -19.01
CA LEU A 54 1.77 10.31 -18.27
C LEU A 54 2.47 11.36 -19.15
N LYS A 55 3.52 10.97 -19.89
CA LYS A 55 4.26 11.86 -20.78
C LYS A 55 3.39 12.41 -21.90
N GLU A 56 2.59 11.58 -22.56
CA GLU A 56 1.64 11.97 -23.62
C GLU A 56 0.61 13.00 -23.12
N ASN A 57 0.28 12.94 -21.82
CA ASN A 57 -0.64 13.87 -21.17
C ASN A 57 0.05 15.10 -20.53
N GLY A 58 1.35 15.29 -20.79
CA GLY A 58 2.11 16.46 -20.35
C GLY A 58 2.61 16.39 -18.90
N ILE A 59 2.63 15.22 -18.27
CA ILE A 59 3.14 15.01 -16.90
C ILE A 59 4.64 14.62 -16.99
N LEU A 60 5.50 15.35 -16.31
CA LEU A 60 6.97 15.13 -16.30
C LEU A 60 7.35 14.12 -15.23
N VAL A 61 7.05 12.84 -15.47
CA VAL A 61 7.27 11.78 -14.49
C VAL A 61 8.75 11.37 -14.37
N GLU A 62 9.24 11.27 -13.13
CA GLU A 62 10.50 10.61 -12.77
C GLU A 62 10.22 9.19 -12.24
N LEU A 63 11.19 8.28 -12.37
CA LEU A 63 11.05 6.88 -11.92
C LEU A 63 12.10 6.55 -10.86
N TYR A 64 11.66 6.07 -9.71
CA TYR A 64 12.50 5.46 -8.67
C TYR A 64 12.13 3.99 -8.51
N SER A 65 13.08 3.08 -8.75
CA SER A 65 12.82 1.64 -8.78
C SER A 65 13.71 0.81 -7.83
N ASN A 66 14.42 1.45 -6.90
CA ASN A 66 15.29 0.76 -5.94
C ASN A 66 14.50 0.25 -4.71
N VAL A 67 13.28 -0.30 -4.93
CA VAL A 67 12.48 -0.88 -3.87
C VAL A 67 12.71 -2.39 -3.81
N VAL A 68 12.98 -2.90 -2.61
CA VAL A 68 13.15 -4.33 -2.35
C VAL A 68 11.92 -4.94 -1.67
N GLY A 69 11.80 -6.27 -1.68
CA GLY A 69 10.63 -6.99 -1.16
C GLY A 69 10.35 -6.83 0.34
N ASN A 70 11.38 -6.54 1.15
CA ASN A 70 11.26 -6.05 2.53
C ASN A 70 11.88 -4.65 2.55
N PRO A 71 11.10 -3.60 2.34
CA PRO A 71 11.64 -2.26 2.11
C PRO A 71 12.37 -1.74 3.34
N THR A 72 13.51 -1.09 3.09
CA THR A 72 14.44 -0.65 4.12
C THR A 72 14.44 0.87 4.30
N GLY A 73 15.01 1.35 5.42
CA GLY A 73 15.24 2.77 5.64
C GLY A 73 16.07 3.41 4.52
N THR A 74 17.07 2.68 4.00
CA THR A 74 17.89 3.12 2.85
C THR A 74 17.05 3.37 1.61
N ASN A 75 16.08 2.50 1.27
CA ASN A 75 15.18 2.73 0.12
C ASN A 75 14.41 4.05 0.24
N VAL A 76 13.98 4.38 1.46
CA VAL A 76 13.24 5.63 1.70
C VAL A 76 14.14 6.85 1.62
N THR A 77 15.32 6.79 2.24
CA THR A 77 16.28 7.93 2.26
C THR A 77 16.75 8.26 0.86
N GLU A 78 17.24 7.26 0.11
CA GLU A 78 17.68 7.45 -1.29
C GLU A 78 16.54 7.95 -2.18
N GLY A 79 15.32 7.44 -1.97
CA GLY A 79 14.14 7.87 -2.71
C GLY A 79 13.73 9.31 -2.40
N ALA A 80 13.82 9.75 -1.15
CA ALA A 80 13.55 11.13 -0.74
C ALA A 80 14.59 12.10 -1.30
N ASP A 81 15.87 11.71 -1.29
CA ASP A 81 16.95 12.47 -1.91
C ASP A 81 16.76 12.59 -3.42
N TYR A 82 16.35 11.49 -4.07
CA TYR A 82 16.06 11.49 -5.51
C TYR A 82 14.87 12.41 -5.84
N TYR A 83 13.80 12.35 -5.03
CA TYR A 83 12.63 13.24 -5.14
C TYR A 83 13.05 14.71 -5.10
N ASN A 84 13.83 15.09 -4.08
CA ASN A 84 14.27 16.47 -3.87
C ASN A 84 15.23 16.93 -4.96
N LYS A 85 16.21 16.11 -5.35
CA LYS A 85 17.18 16.40 -6.42
C LYS A 85 16.50 16.67 -7.77
N ASN A 86 15.43 15.95 -8.06
CA ASN A 86 14.68 16.12 -9.30
C ASN A 86 13.54 17.14 -9.19
N SER A 87 13.36 17.80 -8.06
CA SER A 87 12.29 18.77 -7.82
C SER A 87 10.91 18.21 -8.15
N CYS A 88 10.64 16.98 -7.68
CA CYS A 88 9.32 16.36 -7.80
C CYS A 88 8.30 17.10 -6.91
N ASP A 89 7.00 17.06 -7.27
CA ASP A 89 5.92 17.77 -6.57
C ASP A 89 4.79 16.86 -6.08
N GLY A 90 4.96 15.54 -6.23
CA GLY A 90 4.04 14.51 -5.75
C GLY A 90 4.63 13.11 -5.92
N VAL A 91 3.97 12.10 -5.37
CA VAL A 91 4.40 10.70 -5.47
C VAL A 91 3.27 9.85 -6.02
N ILE A 92 3.62 8.99 -6.99
CA ILE A 92 2.79 7.88 -7.44
C ILE A 92 3.40 6.61 -6.82
N ALA A 93 2.80 6.12 -5.75
CA ALA A 93 3.16 4.84 -5.14
C ALA A 93 2.53 3.70 -5.97
N PHE A 94 3.35 2.94 -6.68
CA PHE A 94 2.90 1.96 -7.68
C PHE A 94 3.48 0.59 -7.39
N GLY A 95 2.63 -0.42 -7.19
CA GLY A 95 3.11 -1.79 -6.98
C GLY A 95 2.36 -2.56 -5.89
N GLY A 96 2.98 -3.59 -5.37
CA GLY A 96 2.54 -4.29 -4.17
C GLY A 96 2.83 -3.49 -2.89
N GLY A 97 2.60 -4.09 -1.73
CA GLY A 97 2.77 -3.44 -0.43
C GLY A 97 4.10 -2.70 -0.27
N SER A 98 5.23 -3.30 -0.69
CA SER A 98 6.56 -2.68 -0.60
C SER A 98 6.67 -1.39 -1.43
N GLY A 99 6.18 -1.40 -2.67
CA GLY A 99 6.16 -0.23 -3.54
C GLY A 99 5.29 0.89 -2.98
N LEU A 100 4.12 0.53 -2.44
CA LEU A 100 3.20 1.47 -1.81
C LEU A 100 3.79 2.07 -0.54
N ASP A 101 4.38 1.24 0.33
CA ASP A 101 4.95 1.69 1.60
C ASP A 101 6.15 2.61 1.39
N VAL A 102 7.08 2.25 0.49
CA VAL A 102 8.21 3.13 0.15
C VAL A 102 7.73 4.42 -0.50
N GLY A 103 6.77 4.36 -1.43
CA GLY A 103 6.23 5.56 -2.06
C GLY A 103 5.62 6.54 -1.05
N LYS A 104 4.80 6.03 -0.12
CA LYS A 104 4.23 6.85 0.97
C LYS A 104 5.32 7.43 1.88
N ALA A 105 6.30 6.59 2.27
CA ALA A 105 7.39 7.02 3.12
C ALA A 105 8.30 8.07 2.44
N ILE A 106 8.56 7.96 1.13
CA ILE A 106 9.29 8.97 0.36
C ILE A 106 8.51 10.29 0.35
N ALA A 107 7.21 10.26 0.05
CA ALA A 107 6.37 11.46 0.06
C ALA A 107 6.37 12.16 1.43
N PHE A 108 6.41 11.39 2.50
CA PHE A 108 6.52 11.89 3.85
C PHE A 108 7.91 12.48 4.12
N MET A 109 8.97 11.69 3.89
CA MET A 109 10.34 12.04 4.24
C MET A 109 10.95 13.15 3.38
N SER A 110 10.46 13.37 2.17
CA SER A 110 10.95 14.44 1.27
C SER A 110 10.89 15.85 1.86
N GLY A 111 10.02 16.07 2.84
CA GLY A 111 9.88 17.35 3.55
C GLY A 111 10.30 17.34 5.02
N GLN A 112 10.86 16.22 5.53
CA GLN A 112 11.26 16.11 6.93
C GLN A 112 12.76 16.37 7.14
N THR A 113 13.12 16.75 8.35
CA THR A 113 14.53 16.99 8.76
C THR A 113 15.03 15.99 9.81
N LEU A 114 14.12 15.27 10.46
CA LEU A 114 14.44 14.22 11.43
C LEU A 114 14.60 12.87 10.70
N PRO A 115 15.39 11.93 11.24
CA PRO A 115 15.46 10.57 10.73
C PRO A 115 14.09 9.88 10.70
N ILE A 116 13.89 8.95 9.76
CA ILE A 116 12.61 8.23 9.62
C ILE A 116 12.19 7.51 10.91
N TRP A 117 13.14 7.03 11.69
CA TRP A 117 12.91 6.28 12.92
C TRP A 117 12.31 7.13 14.06
N ASP A 118 12.45 8.45 14.00
CA ASP A 118 11.82 9.38 14.95
C ASP A 118 10.30 9.45 14.78
N PHE A 119 9.78 8.90 13.69
CA PHE A 119 8.35 8.85 13.35
C PHE A 119 7.74 7.45 13.48
N GLU A 120 8.43 6.54 14.20
CA GLU A 120 7.84 5.25 14.55
C GLU A 120 6.52 5.42 15.30
N ASP A 121 5.54 4.54 15.02
CA ASP A 121 4.19 4.55 15.60
C ASP A 121 4.22 4.21 17.10
N VAL A 122 4.85 5.08 17.87
CA VAL A 122 4.97 4.98 19.32
C VAL A 122 4.54 6.32 19.93
N GLY A 123 3.48 6.30 20.73
CA GLY A 123 2.95 7.51 21.36
C GLY A 123 2.60 8.59 20.33
N ASP A 124 3.08 9.80 20.55
CA ASP A 124 2.79 10.97 19.70
C ASP A 124 3.93 11.33 18.75
N ASN A 125 4.82 10.38 18.40
CA ASN A 125 5.97 10.64 17.52
C ASN A 125 5.57 11.28 16.18
N TRP A 126 4.43 10.91 15.62
CA TRP A 126 3.89 11.48 14.39
C TRP A 126 3.73 13.01 14.43
N THR A 127 3.55 13.59 15.63
CA THR A 127 3.38 15.05 15.79
C THR A 127 4.68 15.83 15.59
N LYS A 128 5.84 15.16 15.56
CA LYS A 128 7.14 15.77 15.26
C LYS A 128 7.26 16.17 13.78
N ALA A 129 6.40 15.62 12.92
CA ALA A 129 6.47 15.82 11.49
C ALA A 129 6.01 17.23 11.07
N ASN A 130 6.71 17.79 10.07
CA ASN A 130 6.22 18.96 9.35
C ASN A 130 5.13 18.52 8.35
N SER A 131 3.88 18.54 8.80
CA SER A 131 2.73 18.07 8.03
C SER A 131 2.48 18.86 6.73
N GLU A 132 2.90 20.13 6.67
CA GLU A 132 2.68 20.98 5.50
C GLU A 132 3.65 20.66 4.33
N LYS A 133 4.72 19.95 4.64
CA LYS A 133 5.74 19.57 3.66
C LYS A 133 5.61 18.13 3.17
N ILE A 134 4.56 17.42 3.56
CA ILE A 134 4.29 16.07 3.06
C ILE A 134 3.74 16.19 1.65
N ALA A 135 4.38 15.52 0.69
CA ALA A 135 3.96 15.53 -0.70
C ALA A 135 2.61 14.81 -0.92
N PRO A 136 1.78 15.25 -1.87
CA PRO A 136 0.56 14.53 -2.23
C PRO A 136 0.88 13.15 -2.82
N ILE A 137 0.03 12.16 -2.49
CA ILE A 137 0.23 10.76 -2.86
C ILE A 137 -0.94 10.26 -3.69
N ILE A 138 -0.63 9.60 -4.81
CA ILE A 138 -1.54 8.73 -5.56
C ILE A 138 -1.06 7.30 -5.37
N ALA A 139 -1.94 6.39 -4.96
CA ALA A 139 -1.60 4.98 -4.81
C ALA A 139 -2.25 4.13 -5.91
N VAL A 140 -1.47 3.21 -6.46
CA VAL A 140 -1.87 2.29 -7.52
C VAL A 140 -1.40 0.88 -7.15
N PRO A 141 -2.21 0.10 -6.43
CA PRO A 141 -1.86 -1.26 -6.06
C PRO A 141 -1.88 -2.20 -7.27
N THR A 142 -0.90 -3.11 -7.32
CA THR A 142 -0.83 -4.18 -8.31
C THR A 142 -0.99 -5.57 -7.69
N THR A 143 -1.24 -5.64 -6.38
CA THR A 143 -1.56 -6.86 -5.63
C THR A 143 -2.79 -6.65 -4.77
N ALA A 144 -3.56 -7.68 -4.55
CA ALA A 144 -4.76 -7.66 -3.71
C ALA A 144 -4.46 -8.36 -2.36
N GLY A 145 -3.80 -7.66 -1.45
CA GLY A 145 -3.37 -8.23 -0.16
C GLY A 145 -3.25 -7.20 0.93
N THR A 146 -2.14 -6.45 0.94
CA THR A 146 -1.81 -5.53 2.03
C THR A 146 -2.81 -4.41 2.25
N GLY A 147 -3.50 -3.96 1.18
CA GLY A 147 -4.38 -2.79 1.27
C GLY A 147 -3.65 -1.49 1.65
N SER A 148 -2.30 -1.45 1.48
CA SER A 148 -1.48 -0.29 1.88
C SER A 148 -1.95 1.03 1.27
N GLU A 149 -2.69 0.98 0.17
CA GLU A 149 -3.31 2.14 -0.49
C GLU A 149 -4.38 2.85 0.38
N THR A 150 -4.91 2.18 1.40
CA THR A 150 -5.86 2.79 2.36
C THR A 150 -5.28 2.89 3.78
N GLY A 151 -3.99 2.58 3.94
CA GLY A 151 -3.27 2.65 5.20
C GLY A 151 -2.62 4.01 5.46
N ARG A 152 -2.56 4.40 6.73
CA ARG A 152 -1.90 5.62 7.22
C ARG A 152 -0.49 5.37 7.75
N ALA A 153 0.09 4.22 7.41
CA ALA A 153 1.41 3.80 7.85
C ALA A 153 2.19 3.14 6.71
N SER A 154 3.49 3.00 6.91
CA SER A 154 4.38 2.18 6.10
C SER A 154 5.19 1.27 7.00
N VAL A 155 5.40 0.02 6.57
CA VAL A 155 6.22 -0.97 7.29
C VAL A 155 7.60 -0.98 6.66
N ILE A 156 8.60 -0.47 7.40
CA ILE A 156 9.98 -0.31 6.92
C ILE A 156 10.92 -1.10 7.81
N LEU A 157 11.80 -1.89 7.20
CA LEU A 157 12.84 -2.64 7.90
C LEU A 157 13.95 -1.67 8.35
N ASN A 158 14.19 -1.64 9.63
CA ASN A 158 15.37 -0.98 10.19
C ASN A 158 16.56 -1.93 10.04
N GLU A 159 17.51 -1.55 9.18
CA GLU A 159 18.67 -2.38 8.82
C GLU A 159 19.64 -2.57 9.98
N GLU A 160 19.70 -1.63 10.90
CA GLU A 160 20.57 -1.70 12.07
C GLU A 160 20.06 -2.69 13.13
N THR A 161 18.74 -2.73 13.32
CA THR A 161 18.11 -3.56 14.35
C THR A 161 17.56 -4.88 13.82
N GLY A 162 17.34 -4.99 12.49
CA GLY A 162 16.67 -6.10 11.85
C GLY A 162 15.16 -6.16 12.14
N VAL A 163 14.57 -5.09 12.67
CA VAL A 163 13.16 -5.02 13.07
C VAL A 163 12.36 -4.24 12.03
N LYS A 164 11.15 -4.70 11.74
CA LYS A 164 10.17 -3.96 10.95
C LYS A 164 9.48 -2.93 11.82
N ASN A 165 9.78 -1.67 11.57
CA ASN A 165 9.15 -0.55 12.25
C ASN A 165 7.95 -0.04 11.45
N ILE A 166 6.90 0.33 12.14
CA ILE A 166 5.73 1.01 11.56
C ILE A 166 5.99 2.51 11.65
N ILE A 167 6.04 3.17 10.50
CA ILE A 167 6.14 4.63 10.42
C ILE A 167 4.75 5.15 10.14
N PHE A 168 4.25 6.03 11.00
CA PHE A 168 2.86 6.48 10.97
C PHE A 168 2.75 8.00 10.85
N HIS A 169 1.81 8.42 10.01
CA HIS A 169 1.29 9.79 10.04
C HIS A 169 -0.08 9.83 9.33
N PRO A 170 -1.07 10.63 9.79
CA PRO A 170 -2.38 10.73 9.13
C PRO A 170 -2.30 11.04 7.62
N LYS A 171 -1.34 11.86 7.19
CA LYS A 171 -1.12 12.22 5.77
C LYS A 171 -0.35 11.16 4.96
N PHE A 172 -0.04 9.98 5.50
CA PHE A 172 0.36 8.81 4.72
C PHE A 172 -0.80 8.26 3.88
N LEU A 173 -2.03 8.58 4.26
CA LEU A 173 -3.20 8.18 3.49
C LEU A 173 -3.13 8.84 2.10
N PRO A 174 -3.07 8.06 1.00
CA PRO A 174 -3.05 8.61 -0.34
C PRO A 174 -4.29 9.46 -0.62
N SER A 175 -4.12 10.57 -1.31
CA SER A 175 -5.22 11.48 -1.65
C SER A 175 -6.16 10.90 -2.71
N ILE A 176 -5.60 10.10 -3.62
CA ILE A 176 -6.37 9.33 -4.63
C ILE A 176 -5.79 7.93 -4.70
N VAL A 177 -6.67 6.95 -4.79
CA VAL A 177 -6.34 5.54 -5.02
C VAL A 177 -6.94 5.10 -6.34
N ILE A 178 -6.17 4.44 -7.20
CA ILE A 178 -6.65 3.84 -8.45
C ILE A 178 -6.64 2.33 -8.30
N LEU A 179 -7.81 1.71 -8.19
CA LEU A 179 -8.00 0.26 -8.14
C LEU A 179 -8.36 -0.26 -9.53
N ASP A 180 -7.35 -0.67 -10.28
CA ASP A 180 -7.53 -1.26 -11.60
C ASP A 180 -7.22 -2.76 -11.59
N PRO A 181 -8.21 -3.64 -11.74
CA PRO A 181 -8.01 -5.09 -11.71
C PRO A 181 -7.08 -5.60 -12.82
N VAL A 182 -6.97 -4.89 -13.93
CA VAL A 182 -6.09 -5.29 -15.04
C VAL A 182 -4.63 -5.36 -14.61
N LEU A 183 -4.22 -4.50 -13.66
CA LEU A 183 -2.86 -4.46 -13.14
C LEU A 183 -2.48 -5.72 -12.33
N THR A 184 -3.48 -6.51 -11.92
CA THR A 184 -3.27 -7.74 -11.13
C THR A 184 -3.37 -9.02 -11.96
N VAL A 185 -3.83 -8.96 -13.21
CA VAL A 185 -4.06 -10.14 -14.08
C VAL A 185 -2.79 -10.97 -14.30
N GLY A 186 -1.62 -10.32 -14.38
CA GLY A 186 -0.34 -10.99 -14.57
C GLY A 186 0.26 -11.67 -13.32
N LEU A 187 -0.40 -11.56 -12.15
CA LEU A 187 0.13 -12.15 -10.93
C LEU A 187 0.05 -13.68 -10.98
N PRO A 188 1.17 -14.39 -10.64
CA PRO A 188 1.17 -15.84 -10.52
C PRO A 188 0.14 -16.34 -9.50
N PRO A 189 -0.46 -17.54 -9.69
CA PRO A 189 -1.43 -18.11 -8.76
C PRO A 189 -0.95 -18.19 -7.31
N LYS A 190 0.31 -18.54 -7.07
CA LYS A 190 0.90 -18.59 -5.72
C LYS A 190 0.92 -17.22 -5.03
N ILE A 191 1.24 -16.16 -5.77
CA ILE A 191 1.23 -14.78 -5.23
C ILE A 191 -0.21 -14.33 -5.00
N THR A 192 -1.11 -14.61 -5.94
CA THR A 192 -2.55 -14.32 -5.79
C THR A 192 -3.12 -14.99 -4.54
N ALA A 193 -2.82 -16.27 -4.31
CA ALA A 193 -3.28 -17.00 -3.12
C ALA A 193 -2.71 -16.38 -1.84
N ALA A 194 -1.40 -16.16 -1.78
CA ALA A 194 -0.73 -15.63 -0.60
C ALA A 194 -1.23 -14.21 -0.26
N THR A 195 -1.35 -13.32 -1.24
CA THR A 195 -1.88 -11.97 -1.00
C THR A 195 -3.36 -11.98 -0.64
N GLY A 196 -4.16 -12.87 -1.24
CA GLY A 196 -5.57 -13.03 -0.86
C GLY A 196 -5.76 -13.54 0.56
N MET A 197 -4.89 -14.44 1.04
CA MET A 197 -4.89 -14.89 2.43
C MET A 197 -4.43 -13.79 3.40
N ASP A 198 -3.54 -12.90 2.97
CA ASP A 198 -3.20 -11.69 3.71
C ASP A 198 -4.41 -10.75 3.87
N ALA A 199 -5.14 -10.50 2.76
CA ALA A 199 -6.39 -9.74 2.81
C ALA A 199 -7.43 -10.39 3.74
N LEU A 200 -7.51 -11.74 3.78
CA LEU A 200 -8.38 -12.45 4.71
C LEU A 200 -7.95 -12.23 6.16
N ALA A 201 -6.65 -12.33 6.44
CA ALA A 201 -6.10 -12.09 7.78
C ALA A 201 -6.42 -10.66 8.26
N HIS A 202 -6.24 -9.65 7.40
CA HIS A 202 -6.58 -8.27 7.72
C HIS A 202 -8.04 -8.09 8.11
N ASN A 203 -8.98 -8.64 7.32
CA ASN A 203 -10.40 -8.56 7.62
C ASN A 203 -10.76 -9.32 8.90
N LEU A 204 -10.24 -10.55 9.07
CA LEU A 204 -10.51 -11.40 10.23
C LEU A 204 -9.99 -10.77 11.53
N GLU A 205 -8.74 -10.33 11.55
CA GLU A 205 -8.15 -9.73 12.74
C GLU A 205 -8.79 -8.38 13.08
N ALA A 206 -9.11 -7.55 12.08
CA ALA A 206 -9.86 -6.32 12.30
C ALA A 206 -11.23 -6.59 12.94
N TYR A 207 -11.95 -7.62 12.48
CA TYR A 207 -13.23 -8.01 13.07
C TYR A 207 -13.06 -8.46 14.53
N CYS A 208 -12.03 -9.27 14.82
CA CYS A 208 -11.74 -9.79 16.16
C CYS A 208 -11.05 -8.78 17.08
N ALA A 209 -10.49 -7.69 16.56
CA ALA A 209 -9.77 -6.69 17.37
C ALA A 209 -10.69 -6.07 18.42
N PRO A 210 -10.18 -5.78 19.65
CA PRO A 210 -10.97 -5.17 20.69
C PRO A 210 -11.36 -3.72 20.31
N GLY A 211 -12.43 -3.23 20.93
CA GLY A 211 -12.89 -1.87 20.72
C GLY A 211 -14.23 -1.78 19.99
N TYR A 212 -14.91 -0.67 20.19
CA TYR A 212 -16.20 -0.40 19.59
C TYR A 212 -16.04 0.33 18.28
N HIS A 213 -16.21 -0.38 17.16
CA HIS A 213 -16.13 0.20 15.82
C HIS A 213 -17.02 -0.57 14.82
N PRO A 214 -18.37 -0.47 14.94
CA PRO A 214 -19.30 -1.28 14.14
C PRO A 214 -19.18 -1.02 12.62
N MET A 215 -18.69 0.12 12.17
CA MET A 215 -18.42 0.35 10.75
C MET A 215 -17.23 -0.50 10.27
N ALA A 216 -16.14 -0.60 11.05
CA ALA A 216 -15.03 -1.48 10.73
C ALA A 216 -15.47 -2.95 10.74
N ASP A 217 -16.29 -3.35 11.72
CA ASP A 217 -16.84 -4.70 11.81
C ASP A 217 -17.67 -5.06 10.57
N GLY A 218 -18.54 -4.17 10.12
CA GLY A 218 -19.34 -4.36 8.91
C GLY A 218 -18.49 -4.44 7.64
N ILE A 219 -17.46 -3.60 7.52
CA ILE A 219 -16.50 -3.65 6.40
C ILE A 219 -15.74 -4.98 6.40
N ALA A 220 -15.22 -5.40 7.55
CA ALA A 220 -14.45 -6.63 7.69
C ALA A 220 -15.29 -7.89 7.36
N LEU A 221 -16.53 -7.95 7.83
CA LEU A 221 -17.44 -9.06 7.52
C LEU A 221 -17.72 -9.17 6.01
N GLU A 222 -18.01 -8.07 5.35
CA GLU A 222 -18.23 -8.05 3.90
C GLU A 222 -16.92 -8.35 3.15
N GLY A 223 -15.78 -7.85 3.60
CA GLY A 223 -14.49 -8.20 3.04
C GLY A 223 -14.20 -9.70 3.08
N MET A 224 -14.45 -10.36 4.23
CA MET A 224 -14.33 -11.82 4.35
C MET A 224 -15.27 -12.56 3.42
N ARG A 225 -16.53 -12.12 3.28
CA ARG A 225 -17.50 -12.71 2.36
C ARG A 225 -17.01 -12.64 0.90
N ILE A 226 -16.55 -11.48 0.46
CA ILE A 226 -16.01 -11.28 -0.89
C ILE A 226 -14.80 -12.21 -1.13
N ILE A 227 -13.88 -12.30 -0.17
CA ILE A 227 -12.70 -13.18 -0.30
C ILE A 227 -13.12 -14.65 -0.43
N ASN A 228 -14.08 -15.11 0.40
CA ASN A 228 -14.62 -16.46 0.32
C ASN A 228 -15.20 -16.78 -1.06
N ASP A 229 -15.90 -15.84 -1.66
CA ASP A 229 -16.57 -16.03 -2.94
C ASP A 229 -15.59 -15.98 -4.13
N TRP A 230 -14.52 -15.18 -4.05
CA TRP A 230 -13.72 -14.83 -5.22
C TRP A 230 -12.25 -15.26 -5.17
N LEU A 231 -11.68 -15.60 -4.03
CA LEU A 231 -10.24 -15.92 -3.94
C LEU A 231 -9.87 -17.14 -4.79
N LEU A 232 -10.63 -18.22 -4.69
CA LEU A 232 -10.36 -19.44 -5.45
C LEU A 232 -10.47 -19.20 -6.96
N GLU A 233 -11.46 -18.42 -7.38
CA GLU A 233 -11.60 -18.03 -8.79
C GLU A 233 -10.42 -17.18 -9.25
N ALA A 234 -10.03 -16.18 -8.49
CA ALA A 234 -8.87 -15.33 -8.80
C ALA A 234 -7.56 -16.13 -8.90
N VAL A 235 -7.40 -17.19 -8.10
CA VAL A 235 -6.22 -18.08 -8.12
C VAL A 235 -6.25 -19.02 -9.34
N ASN A 236 -7.38 -19.66 -9.59
CA ASN A 236 -7.51 -20.68 -10.63
C ASN A 236 -7.68 -20.09 -12.03
N ASN A 237 -8.29 -18.91 -12.13
CA ASN A 237 -8.55 -18.18 -13.36
C ASN A 237 -8.03 -16.72 -13.22
N GLY A 238 -6.72 -16.55 -13.21
CA GLY A 238 -6.06 -15.25 -13.00
C GLY A 238 -6.43 -14.18 -14.02
N SER A 239 -7.01 -14.55 -15.15
CA SER A 239 -7.52 -13.62 -16.19
C SER A 239 -8.93 -13.10 -15.93
N ASN A 240 -9.65 -13.64 -14.93
CA ASN A 240 -10.98 -13.16 -14.55
C ASN A 240 -10.88 -11.78 -13.88
N VAL A 241 -11.17 -10.74 -14.66
CA VAL A 241 -11.08 -9.33 -14.21
C VAL A 241 -12.07 -9.03 -13.09
N GLU A 242 -13.23 -9.67 -13.06
CA GLU A 242 -14.24 -9.49 -12.00
C GLU A 242 -13.71 -10.06 -10.67
N ALA A 243 -13.14 -11.27 -10.69
CA ALA A 243 -12.52 -11.85 -9.50
C ALA A 243 -11.35 -10.97 -8.99
N ARG A 244 -10.50 -10.47 -9.89
CA ARG A 244 -9.42 -9.54 -9.55
C ARG A 244 -9.94 -8.25 -8.92
N GLN A 245 -11.04 -7.68 -9.47
CA GLN A 245 -11.66 -6.48 -8.91
C GLN A 245 -12.19 -6.71 -7.50
N ASN A 246 -12.90 -7.81 -7.28
CA ASN A 246 -13.44 -8.17 -5.97
C ASN A 246 -12.32 -8.38 -4.95
N MET A 247 -11.22 -9.05 -5.33
CA MET A 247 -10.07 -9.23 -4.44
C MET A 247 -9.37 -7.91 -4.08
N LEU A 248 -9.17 -6.97 -5.04
CA LEU A 248 -8.65 -5.64 -4.75
C LEU A 248 -9.55 -4.88 -3.77
N THR A 249 -10.85 -4.91 -4.01
CA THR A 249 -11.83 -4.27 -3.12
C THR A 249 -11.75 -4.85 -1.71
N ALA A 250 -11.72 -6.17 -1.57
CA ALA A 250 -11.65 -6.82 -0.27
C ALA A 250 -10.34 -6.56 0.48
N ALA A 251 -9.21 -6.42 -0.25
CA ALA A 251 -7.93 -6.01 0.34
C ALA A 251 -7.98 -4.59 0.91
N SER A 252 -8.53 -3.64 0.14
CA SER A 252 -8.75 -2.26 0.62
C SER A 252 -9.73 -2.19 1.79
N MET A 253 -10.76 -3.06 1.81
CA MET A 253 -11.68 -3.17 2.94
C MET A 253 -10.98 -3.65 4.20
N GLY A 254 -10.13 -4.68 4.11
CA GLY A 254 -9.34 -5.18 5.24
C GLY A 254 -8.45 -4.09 5.83
N SER A 255 -7.70 -3.39 4.99
CA SER A 255 -6.85 -2.29 5.43
C SER A 255 -7.65 -1.12 6.04
N THR A 256 -8.82 -0.83 5.52
CA THR A 256 -9.72 0.18 6.12
C THR A 256 -10.21 -0.28 7.49
N ALA A 257 -10.58 -1.54 7.63
CA ALA A 257 -11.12 -2.10 8.87
C ALA A 257 -10.04 -2.25 9.95
N PHE A 258 -8.81 -2.62 9.62
CA PHE A 258 -7.76 -2.86 10.59
C PHE A 258 -7.25 -1.58 11.30
N GLN A 259 -7.75 -0.40 10.96
CA GLN A 259 -7.59 0.77 11.82
C GLN A 259 -8.17 0.53 13.24
N LYS A 260 -9.07 -0.43 13.39
CA LYS A 260 -9.55 -0.94 14.68
C LYS A 260 -8.47 -1.72 15.43
N GLY A 261 -7.57 -2.40 14.72
CA GLY A 261 -6.43 -3.17 15.22
C GLY A 261 -6.20 -4.44 14.42
N LEU A 262 -5.02 -5.02 14.59
CA LEU A 262 -4.63 -6.35 14.15
C LEU A 262 -4.44 -7.25 15.36
N GLY A 263 -4.08 -8.53 15.17
CA GLY A 263 -4.02 -9.52 16.23
C GLY A 263 -2.81 -10.46 16.16
N ALA A 264 -3.01 -11.68 16.59
CA ALA A 264 -1.96 -12.68 16.77
C ALA A 264 -1.31 -13.13 15.47
N ILE A 265 -2.07 -13.22 14.36
CA ILE A 265 -1.54 -13.63 13.05
C ILE A 265 -0.42 -12.71 12.62
N HIS A 266 -0.68 -11.40 12.59
CA HIS A 266 0.31 -10.40 12.20
C HIS A 266 1.44 -10.28 13.21
N SER A 267 1.16 -10.39 14.51
CA SER A 267 2.18 -10.38 15.56
C SER A 267 3.21 -11.50 15.42
N LEU A 268 2.79 -12.68 14.91
CA LEU A 268 3.67 -13.82 14.66
C LEU A 268 4.33 -13.75 13.28
N SER A 269 3.61 -13.30 12.25
CA SER A 269 4.10 -13.32 10.88
C SER A 269 5.16 -12.24 10.60
N HIS A 270 5.08 -11.07 11.23
CA HIS A 270 6.06 -9.99 11.03
C HIS A 270 7.50 -10.41 11.40
N PRO A 271 7.78 -10.96 12.62
CA PRO A 271 9.12 -11.45 12.96
C PRO A 271 9.58 -12.57 12.04
N VAL A 272 8.71 -13.54 11.72
CA VAL A 272 9.06 -14.66 10.83
C VAL A 272 9.44 -14.16 9.43
N ASN A 273 8.72 -13.21 8.89
CA ASN A 273 9.05 -12.60 7.62
C ASN A 273 10.36 -11.80 7.69
N ALA A 274 10.57 -11.00 8.74
CA ALA A 274 11.78 -10.19 8.91
C ALA A 274 13.04 -11.07 9.02
N LEU A 275 12.99 -12.15 9.80
CA LEU A 275 14.14 -13.00 10.09
C LEU A 275 14.43 -14.02 8.99
N ASN A 276 13.39 -14.53 8.30
CA ASN A 276 13.53 -15.68 7.40
C ASN A 276 13.18 -15.36 5.95
N ASN A 277 12.79 -14.12 5.66
CA ASN A 277 12.36 -13.66 4.32
C ASN A 277 11.23 -14.54 3.71
N ILE A 278 10.36 -15.11 4.55
CA ILE A 278 9.19 -15.87 4.12
C ILE A 278 8.12 -14.89 3.63
N HIS A 279 7.42 -15.23 2.55
CA HIS A 279 6.34 -14.39 2.01
C HIS A 279 5.28 -14.12 3.08
N HIS A 280 4.98 -12.84 3.34
CA HIS A 280 4.13 -12.38 4.44
C HIS A 280 2.74 -13.05 4.45
N GLY A 281 2.02 -13.01 3.31
CA GLY A 281 0.70 -13.62 3.21
C GLY A 281 0.72 -15.16 3.36
N LEU A 282 1.83 -15.82 3.01
CA LEU A 282 1.98 -17.25 3.28
C LEU A 282 2.10 -17.53 4.78
N SER A 283 2.90 -16.73 5.51
CA SER A 283 2.99 -16.88 6.98
C SER A 283 1.67 -16.56 7.66
N ASN A 284 0.92 -15.55 7.20
CA ASN A 284 -0.42 -15.27 7.70
C ASN A 284 -1.38 -16.46 7.50
N ALA A 285 -1.35 -17.11 6.34
CA ALA A 285 -2.15 -18.30 6.08
C ALA A 285 -1.83 -19.47 7.00
N ILE A 286 -0.55 -19.64 7.37
CA ILE A 286 -0.09 -20.71 8.27
C ILE A 286 -0.50 -20.44 9.73
N PHE A 287 -0.48 -19.18 10.17
CA PHE A 287 -0.83 -18.82 11.55
C PHE A 287 -2.33 -18.58 11.77
N MET A 288 -3.14 -18.61 10.72
CA MET A 288 -4.58 -18.31 10.81
C MET A 288 -5.41 -19.39 11.50
N PRO A 289 -5.16 -20.72 11.33
CA PRO A 289 -5.92 -21.79 11.98
C PRO A 289 -5.86 -21.82 13.51
#